data_fbab69977ccefa0af8076e4e4a7e851a
#
_entry.id   fbab69977ccefa0af8076e4e4a7e851a
#
_cell.length_a   1.000
_cell.length_b   1.000
_cell.length_c   1.000
_cell.angle_alpha   90.00
_cell.angle_beta   90.00
_cell.angle_gamma   90.00
#
_symmetry.space_group_name_H-M   'P 1'
#
loop_
_entity.id
_entity.type
_entity.pdbx_description
1 polymer ?
#
loop_
_entity_poly.entity_id
_entity_poly.type
_entity_poly.pdbx_seq_one_letter_code
_entity_poly.pdbx_strand_id
1 'polypeptide(L)'
;MPGSGLFMPQPYSLTPQENLGTLVENRKVFTLDKCELNIFETYQQAENVPLKFNDIVITSMLRGKKKMHAQDNSMFDYIPGESLLWQANEWMLIDFPEATETNPTQCIALTISNEEIQQTLQLLNKKLPRVDESGDWNINVEDFYLLNSLDFAEAINKIIRVSTDNSRMKDVFAELALRELLLKLMQTQARQLLETHYKQMTSYHRFAVVIQYIKENIHKKISVDELSKKVYMSRPSFFRSFKREFGITPVEFILKEKIELAKQLLCNPATSVSAACYQSGFNSINHFIKIFRHYESCTPLKYKHRLIGIA
;
A
#
# COMPACT_ATOMS: atom_id res chain seq x y z
N MET A 1 14.36 14.33 12.84
CA MET A 1 13.20 13.53 12.45
C MET A 1 13.50 12.10 12.84
N PRO A 2 12.79 11.46 13.79
CA PRO A 2 13.00 10.04 14.04
C PRO A 2 12.52 9.24 12.82
N GLY A 3 13.26 8.20 12.47
CA GLY A 3 13.07 7.42 11.27
C GLY A 3 11.68 6.78 11.21
N SER A 4 11.14 6.68 10.00
CA SER A 4 9.93 5.94 9.65
C SER A 4 10.17 4.43 9.76
N GLY A 5 10.43 3.96 10.97
CA GLY A 5 10.42 2.52 11.26
C GLY A 5 8.97 2.04 11.35
N LEU A 6 8.67 0.91 10.73
CA LEU A 6 7.40 0.21 10.94
C LEU A 6 7.32 -0.22 12.40
N PHE A 7 6.24 0.15 13.09
CA PHE A 7 6.01 -0.25 14.48
C PHE A 7 5.22 -1.56 14.50
N MET A 8 5.80 -2.58 15.12
CA MET A 8 5.27 -3.94 15.11
C MET A 8 4.72 -4.32 16.48
N PRO A 9 3.51 -4.89 16.55
CA PRO A 9 3.06 -5.61 17.73
C PRO A 9 3.99 -6.80 18.03
N GLN A 10 4.12 -7.14 19.32
CA GLN A 10 4.99 -8.24 19.73
C GLN A 10 4.36 -9.60 19.39
N PRO A 11 5.13 -10.57 18.86
CA PRO A 11 4.65 -11.92 18.65
C PRO A 11 4.18 -12.56 19.96
N TYR A 12 3.08 -13.30 19.91
CA TYR A 12 2.55 -14.05 21.05
C TYR A 12 2.96 -15.52 20.92
N SER A 13 3.53 -16.11 21.99
CA SER A 13 3.90 -17.52 21.99
C SER A 13 2.65 -18.39 22.17
N LEU A 14 2.24 -19.09 21.12
CA LEU A 14 1.25 -20.15 21.21
C LEU A 14 1.94 -21.44 21.68
N THR A 15 1.28 -22.17 22.60
CA THR A 15 1.75 -23.51 22.97
C THR A 15 1.55 -24.44 21.78
N PRO A 16 2.57 -25.19 21.30
CA PRO A 16 2.40 -26.14 20.21
C PRO A 16 1.28 -27.12 20.51
N GLN A 17 0.31 -27.26 19.62
CA GLN A 17 -0.65 -28.36 19.68
C GLN A 17 -0.07 -29.57 18.97
N GLU A 18 -0.14 -30.75 19.58
CA GLU A 18 0.51 -31.99 19.16
C GLU A 18 0.00 -32.58 17.84
N ASN A 19 -0.93 -31.95 17.10
CA ASN A 19 -1.54 -32.49 15.87
C ASN A 19 -1.68 -31.44 14.75
N LEU A 20 -0.61 -30.74 14.42
CA LEU A 20 -0.63 -29.70 13.35
C LEU A 20 -0.53 -30.23 11.92
N GLY A 21 -0.50 -31.56 11.71
CA GLY A 21 -0.27 -32.15 10.38
C GLY A 21 -1.38 -31.94 9.34
N THR A 22 -2.54 -31.39 9.71
CA THR A 22 -3.71 -31.25 8.83
C THR A 22 -4.34 -29.85 8.83
N LEU A 23 -3.95 -28.95 9.73
CA LEU A 23 -4.51 -27.61 9.86
C LEU A 23 -3.60 -26.58 9.21
N VAL A 24 -4.10 -25.85 8.22
CA VAL A 24 -3.36 -24.74 7.58
C VAL A 24 -3.14 -23.60 8.60
N GLU A 25 -4.15 -23.30 9.42
CA GLU A 25 -4.05 -22.29 10.46
C GLU A 25 -4.41 -22.84 11.86
N ASN A 26 -3.49 -22.71 12.81
CA ASN A 26 -3.75 -22.91 14.23
C ASN A 26 -4.41 -21.64 14.79
N ARG A 27 -5.62 -21.75 15.34
CA ARG A 27 -6.40 -20.62 15.87
C ARG A 27 -6.58 -20.76 17.36
N LYS A 28 -6.19 -19.73 18.11
CA LYS A 28 -6.52 -19.59 19.52
C LYS A 28 -7.46 -18.40 19.73
N VAL A 29 -8.57 -18.64 20.42
CA VAL A 29 -9.66 -17.68 20.59
C VAL A 29 -9.74 -17.22 22.03
N PHE A 30 -9.89 -15.92 22.23
CA PHE A 30 -10.13 -15.28 23.53
C PHE A 30 -11.41 -14.45 23.43
N THR A 31 -12.51 -14.97 23.96
CA THR A 31 -13.81 -14.29 23.95
C THR A 31 -13.89 -13.32 25.12
N LEU A 32 -14.35 -12.12 24.86
CA LEU A 32 -14.55 -11.01 25.76
C LEU A 32 -15.97 -10.45 25.54
N ASP A 33 -16.50 -9.66 26.46
CA ASP A 33 -17.88 -9.14 26.35
C ASP A 33 -18.18 -8.36 25.08
N LYS A 34 -17.24 -7.56 24.61
CA LYS A 34 -17.42 -6.62 23.46
C LYS A 34 -16.57 -6.94 22.24
N CYS A 35 -15.69 -7.92 22.34
CA CYS A 35 -14.79 -8.30 21.25
C CYS A 35 -14.33 -9.75 21.38
N GLU A 36 -13.81 -10.30 20.29
CA GLU A 36 -13.14 -11.59 20.28
C GLU A 36 -11.75 -11.43 19.66
N LEU A 37 -10.71 -11.78 20.41
CA LEU A 37 -9.35 -11.82 19.90
C LEU A 37 -9.02 -13.22 19.41
N ASN A 38 -8.67 -13.31 18.13
CA ASN A 38 -8.18 -14.52 17.50
C ASN A 38 -6.68 -14.37 17.22
N ILE A 39 -5.88 -15.34 17.62
CA ILE A 39 -4.47 -15.44 17.27
C ILE A 39 -4.34 -16.63 16.32
N PHE A 40 -3.87 -16.34 15.10
CA PHE A 40 -3.65 -17.34 14.07
C PHE A 40 -2.15 -17.59 13.89
N GLU A 41 -1.81 -18.85 13.69
CA GLU A 41 -0.45 -19.26 13.42
C GLU A 41 -0.45 -20.34 12.33
N THR A 42 0.29 -20.11 11.24
CA THR A 42 0.32 -20.97 10.06
C THR A 42 1.72 -21.52 9.89
N TYR A 43 1.84 -22.84 9.80
CA TYR A 43 3.13 -23.56 9.76
C TYR A 43 3.48 -24.15 8.40
N GLN A 44 2.61 -23.98 7.42
CA GLN A 44 2.83 -24.51 6.06
C GLN A 44 2.37 -23.52 5.00
N GLN A 45 2.95 -23.63 3.82
CA GLN A 45 2.53 -22.85 2.66
C GLN A 45 1.13 -23.29 2.23
N ALA A 46 0.28 -22.31 1.92
CA ALA A 46 -1.05 -22.53 1.39
C ALA A 46 -1.48 -21.34 0.53
N GLU A 47 -2.39 -21.59 -0.41
CA GLU A 47 -2.95 -20.58 -1.30
C GLU A 47 -4.47 -20.56 -1.20
N ASN A 48 -5.06 -19.39 -1.44
CA ASN A 48 -6.51 -19.18 -1.47
C ASN A 48 -7.26 -19.65 -0.22
N VAL A 49 -6.65 -19.51 0.96
CA VAL A 49 -7.29 -19.87 2.24
C VAL A 49 -8.39 -18.85 2.54
N PRO A 50 -9.66 -19.28 2.60
CA PRO A 50 -10.77 -18.38 2.85
C PRO A 50 -10.95 -18.12 4.34
N LEU A 51 -11.13 -16.86 4.73
CA LEU A 51 -11.45 -16.45 6.10
C LEU A 51 -12.57 -15.42 6.09
N LYS A 52 -13.50 -15.52 7.03
CA LYS A 52 -14.64 -14.61 7.16
C LYS A 52 -15.01 -14.41 8.61
N PHE A 53 -15.38 -13.18 8.97
CA PHE A 53 -15.90 -12.81 10.28
C PHE A 53 -17.31 -12.20 10.16
N ASN A 54 -18.12 -12.38 11.20
CA ASN A 54 -19.49 -11.84 11.23
C ASN A 54 -19.53 -10.35 11.62
N ASP A 55 -18.49 -9.87 12.28
CA ASP A 55 -18.32 -8.48 12.72
C ASP A 55 -17.16 -7.80 11.99
N ILE A 56 -17.06 -6.49 12.13
CA ILE A 56 -15.87 -5.73 11.68
C ILE A 56 -14.66 -6.31 12.42
N VAL A 57 -13.59 -6.53 11.66
CA VAL A 57 -12.36 -7.10 12.17
C VAL A 57 -11.15 -6.20 11.90
N ILE A 58 -10.32 -5.99 12.90
CA ILE A 58 -8.98 -5.42 12.77
C ILE A 58 -8.01 -6.60 12.82
N THR A 59 -7.25 -6.77 11.72
CA THR A 59 -6.14 -7.72 11.69
C THR A 59 -4.82 -7.01 11.81
N SER A 60 -3.81 -7.63 12.41
CA SER A 60 -2.45 -7.11 12.46
C SER A 60 -1.44 -8.24 12.34
N MET A 61 -0.45 -8.05 11.49
CA MET A 61 0.63 -9.02 11.33
C MET A 61 1.62 -8.90 12.49
N LEU A 62 1.95 -10.06 13.08
CA LEU A 62 2.95 -10.17 14.15
C LEU A 62 4.26 -10.75 13.63
N ARG A 63 4.19 -11.72 12.70
CA ARG A 63 5.37 -12.42 12.17
C ARG A 63 5.08 -13.00 10.78
N GLY A 64 6.12 -13.09 9.94
CA GLY A 64 6.04 -13.69 8.62
C GLY A 64 5.36 -12.77 7.60
N LYS A 65 4.79 -13.37 6.57
CA LYS A 65 4.20 -12.68 5.44
C LYS A 65 2.96 -13.40 4.95
N LYS A 66 1.92 -12.66 4.62
CA LYS A 66 0.75 -13.12 3.88
C LYS A 66 0.66 -12.39 2.55
N LYS A 67 -0.04 -12.96 1.57
CA LYS A 67 -0.56 -12.23 0.43
C LYS A 67 -2.07 -12.18 0.54
N MET A 68 -2.61 -10.99 0.44
CA MET A 68 -4.06 -10.75 0.51
C MET A 68 -4.58 -10.50 -0.90
N HIS A 69 -5.74 -11.07 -1.21
CA HIS A 69 -6.44 -10.80 -2.46
C HIS A 69 -7.44 -9.68 -2.24
N ALA A 70 -7.30 -8.59 -2.99
CA ALA A 70 -8.24 -7.46 -2.96
C ALA A 70 -9.48 -7.73 -3.84
N GLN A 71 -10.53 -6.96 -3.65
CA GLN A 71 -11.79 -7.11 -4.41
C GLN A 71 -11.64 -6.88 -5.92
N ASP A 72 -10.63 -6.13 -6.34
CA ASP A 72 -10.30 -5.86 -7.75
C ASP A 72 -9.39 -6.95 -8.38
N ASN A 73 -9.25 -8.10 -7.72
CA ASN A 73 -8.32 -9.19 -8.06
C ASN A 73 -6.83 -8.81 -8.02
N SER A 74 -6.47 -7.66 -7.50
CA SER A 74 -5.07 -7.36 -7.20
C SER A 74 -4.62 -8.11 -5.96
N MET A 75 -3.32 -8.36 -5.86
CA MET A 75 -2.71 -9.03 -4.70
C MET A 75 -1.67 -8.10 -4.09
N PHE A 76 -1.64 -8.06 -2.76
CA PHE A 76 -0.64 -7.27 -2.04
C PHE A 76 -0.01 -8.07 -0.91
N ASP A 77 1.24 -7.75 -0.62
CA ASP A 77 1.96 -8.31 0.52
C ASP A 77 1.45 -7.68 1.81
N TYR A 78 1.25 -8.50 2.85
CA TYR A 78 0.82 -8.10 4.17
C TYR A 78 1.85 -8.59 5.19
N ILE A 79 2.54 -7.65 5.84
CA ILE A 79 3.74 -7.88 6.65
C ILE A 79 3.62 -7.24 8.04
N PRO A 80 4.49 -7.62 9.01
CA PRO A 80 4.54 -6.97 10.33
C PRO A 80 4.72 -5.46 10.26
N GLY A 81 4.00 -4.74 11.09
CA GLY A 81 3.91 -3.27 11.06
C GLY A 81 2.71 -2.73 10.29
N GLU A 82 1.93 -3.62 9.70
CA GLU A 82 0.72 -3.31 8.97
C GLU A 82 -0.50 -3.89 9.68
N SER A 83 -1.63 -3.23 9.51
CA SER A 83 -2.95 -3.71 9.96
C SER A 83 -3.97 -3.52 8.86
N LEU A 84 -4.98 -4.38 8.85
CA LEU A 84 -6.12 -4.27 7.95
C LEU A 84 -7.40 -4.13 8.75
N LEU A 85 -8.30 -3.28 8.26
CA LEU A 85 -9.67 -3.21 8.72
C LEU A 85 -10.56 -3.88 7.68
N TRP A 86 -11.35 -4.88 8.07
CA TRP A 86 -12.16 -5.65 7.14
C TRP A 86 -13.63 -5.61 7.54
N GLN A 87 -14.51 -5.56 6.52
CA GLN A 87 -15.95 -5.49 6.75
C GLN A 87 -16.51 -6.79 7.29
N ALA A 88 -17.61 -6.64 8.04
CA ALA A 88 -18.40 -7.79 8.48
C ALA A 88 -18.95 -8.56 7.28
N ASN A 89 -18.93 -9.87 7.39
CA ASN A 89 -19.49 -10.80 6.40
C ASN A 89 -18.81 -10.80 5.01
N GLU A 90 -17.63 -10.18 4.86
CA GLU A 90 -16.84 -10.28 3.64
C GLU A 90 -15.76 -11.36 3.73
N TRP A 91 -15.52 -12.04 2.60
CA TRP A 91 -14.47 -13.05 2.50
C TRP A 91 -13.10 -12.40 2.31
N MET A 92 -12.14 -12.87 3.09
CA MET A 92 -10.71 -12.68 2.83
C MET A 92 -10.16 -13.93 2.17
N LEU A 93 -9.43 -13.79 1.07
CA LEU A 93 -8.62 -14.85 0.49
C LEU A 93 -7.15 -14.56 0.78
N ILE A 94 -6.46 -15.54 1.32
CA ILE A 94 -5.13 -15.37 1.92
C ILE A 94 -4.20 -16.44 1.42
N ASP A 95 -3.00 -16.04 0.96
CA ASP A 95 -1.90 -16.96 0.68
C ASP A 95 -0.82 -16.84 1.75
N PHE A 96 -0.19 -17.95 2.05
CA PHE A 96 0.93 -18.08 2.99
C PHE A 96 2.20 -18.54 2.25
N PRO A 97 2.89 -17.65 1.53
CA PRO A 97 3.97 -18.04 0.62
C PRO A 97 5.25 -18.53 1.32
N GLU A 98 5.47 -18.11 2.57
CA GLU A 98 6.74 -18.29 3.28
C GLU A 98 6.58 -19.05 4.61
N ALA A 99 5.38 -19.50 4.96
CA ALA A 99 5.11 -20.17 6.23
C ALA A 99 5.79 -21.55 6.29
N THR A 100 6.49 -21.81 7.39
CA THR A 100 7.16 -23.10 7.68
C THR A 100 7.05 -23.43 9.17
N GLU A 101 7.34 -24.67 9.55
CA GLU A 101 7.37 -25.07 10.96
C GLU A 101 8.37 -24.27 11.81
N THR A 102 9.52 -23.91 11.23
CA THR A 102 10.57 -23.15 11.91
C THR A 102 10.35 -21.64 11.84
N ASN A 103 9.58 -21.17 10.85
CA ASN A 103 9.23 -19.76 10.67
C ASN A 103 7.74 -19.60 10.36
N PRO A 104 6.85 -19.79 11.35
CA PRO A 104 5.42 -19.68 11.13
C PRO A 104 5.01 -18.23 10.85
N THR A 105 3.97 -18.07 10.05
CA THR A 105 3.27 -16.80 9.92
C THR A 105 2.32 -16.62 11.07
N GLN A 106 2.34 -15.48 11.74
CA GLN A 106 1.47 -15.18 12.88
C GLN A 106 0.76 -13.85 12.69
N CYS A 107 -0.55 -13.83 12.91
CA CYS A 107 -1.35 -12.61 12.95
C CYS A 107 -2.43 -12.68 14.03
N ILE A 108 -2.97 -11.52 14.38
CA ILE A 108 -4.21 -11.42 15.15
C ILE A 108 -5.36 -11.01 14.24
N ALA A 109 -6.57 -11.37 14.65
CA ALA A 109 -7.81 -10.82 14.16
C ALA A 109 -8.72 -10.51 15.37
N LEU A 110 -8.98 -9.23 15.57
CA LEU A 110 -9.83 -8.71 16.63
C LEU A 110 -11.17 -8.33 16.03
N THR A 111 -12.21 -9.13 16.29
CA THR A 111 -13.59 -8.78 15.94
C THR A 111 -14.17 -7.88 17.02
N ILE A 112 -14.95 -6.90 16.62
CA ILE A 112 -15.46 -5.85 17.50
C ILE A 112 -16.97 -5.74 17.31
N SER A 113 -17.72 -5.80 18.42
CA SER A 113 -19.16 -5.64 18.38
C SER A 113 -19.54 -4.26 17.84
N ASN A 114 -20.57 -4.22 16.97
CA ASN A 114 -21.06 -2.96 16.43
C ASN A 114 -21.53 -1.99 17.53
N GLU A 115 -22.06 -2.54 18.65
CA GLU A 115 -22.46 -1.73 19.80
C GLU A 115 -21.30 -0.92 20.38
N GLU A 116 -20.13 -1.54 20.59
CA GLU A 116 -18.97 -0.85 21.15
C GLU A 116 -18.39 0.19 20.17
N ILE A 117 -18.41 -0.13 18.87
CA ILE A 117 -18.05 0.83 17.84
C ILE A 117 -18.94 2.06 17.91
N GLN A 118 -20.27 1.89 17.94
CA GLN A 118 -21.23 2.99 17.99
C GLN A 118 -21.12 3.81 19.27
N GLN A 119 -20.95 3.16 20.44
CA GLN A 119 -20.73 3.87 21.70
C GLN A 119 -19.46 4.73 21.69
N THR A 120 -18.38 4.19 21.13
CA THR A 120 -17.11 4.91 21.01
C THR A 120 -17.23 6.10 20.05
N LEU A 121 -17.90 5.91 18.90
CA LEU A 121 -18.18 7.00 17.96
C LEU A 121 -19.03 8.11 18.55
N GLN A 122 -20.10 7.75 19.28
CA GLN A 122 -20.95 8.73 19.97
C GLN A 122 -20.17 9.52 21.03
N LEU A 123 -19.32 8.85 21.80
CA LEU A 123 -18.46 9.49 22.78
C LEU A 123 -17.52 10.51 22.10
N LEU A 124 -16.91 10.12 20.98
CA LEU A 124 -15.95 10.95 20.27
C LEU A 124 -16.65 12.16 19.63
N ASN A 125 -17.77 11.95 18.96
CA ASN A 125 -18.57 13.02 18.36
C ASN A 125 -19.10 14.04 19.41
N LYS A 126 -19.44 13.56 20.60
CA LYS A 126 -19.85 14.42 21.71
C LYS A 126 -18.70 15.21 22.32
N LYS A 127 -17.53 14.61 22.49
CA LYS A 127 -16.38 15.22 23.20
C LYS A 127 -15.46 16.00 22.30
N LEU A 128 -15.34 15.60 21.05
CA LEU A 128 -14.42 16.19 20.07
C LEU A 128 -15.10 16.22 18.68
N PRO A 129 -16.17 17.05 18.52
CA PRO A 129 -16.83 17.18 17.22
C PRO A 129 -15.82 17.63 16.17
N ARG A 130 -15.90 17.07 14.97
CA ARG A 130 -15.06 17.50 13.85
C ARG A 130 -15.50 18.88 13.38
N VAL A 131 -14.53 19.73 13.10
CA VAL A 131 -14.75 21.11 12.62
C VAL A 131 -14.61 21.20 11.09
N ASP A 132 -14.12 20.12 10.46
CA ASP A 132 -13.98 20.02 9.02
C ASP A 132 -15.31 19.59 8.34
N GLU A 133 -15.39 19.80 7.03
CA GLU A 133 -16.57 19.48 6.21
C GLU A 133 -16.87 17.96 6.13
N SER A 134 -16.06 17.11 6.74
CA SER A 134 -16.16 15.64 6.64
C SER A 134 -17.23 15.04 7.57
N GLY A 135 -17.99 15.84 8.34
CA GLY A 135 -19.07 15.39 9.19
C GLY A 135 -18.59 14.71 10.49
N ASP A 136 -19.42 13.82 11.04
CA ASP A 136 -19.13 13.09 12.27
C ASP A 136 -18.00 12.09 12.13
N TRP A 137 -17.35 11.77 13.24
CA TRP A 137 -16.40 10.67 13.30
C TRP A 137 -17.09 9.35 12.93
N ASN A 138 -16.49 8.62 12.01
CA ASN A 138 -16.90 7.28 11.60
C ASN A 138 -15.68 6.41 11.31
N ILE A 139 -15.87 5.10 11.26
CA ILE A 139 -14.85 4.16 10.81
C ILE A 139 -15.01 3.99 9.31
N ASN A 140 -13.98 4.38 8.55
CA ASN A 140 -13.95 4.18 7.11
C ASN A 140 -13.37 2.79 6.80
N VAL A 141 -14.23 1.85 6.37
CA VAL A 141 -13.83 0.49 6.00
C VAL A 141 -13.31 0.40 4.55
N GLU A 142 -13.51 1.43 3.73
CA GLU A 142 -12.92 1.50 2.38
C GLU A 142 -11.40 1.74 2.45
N ASP A 143 -10.93 2.50 3.46
CA ASP A 143 -9.52 2.65 3.77
C ASP A 143 -9.05 1.51 4.69
N PHE A 144 -9.04 0.31 4.16
CA PHE A 144 -8.81 -0.92 4.91
C PHE A 144 -7.34 -1.14 5.32
N TYR A 145 -6.40 -0.47 4.68
CA TYR A 145 -4.97 -0.65 4.92
C TYR A 145 -4.38 0.42 5.82
N LEU A 146 -3.72 0.01 6.88
CA LEU A 146 -3.17 0.88 7.92
C LEU A 146 -1.70 0.57 8.15
N LEU A 147 -0.85 1.59 8.06
CA LEU A 147 0.51 1.53 8.60
C LEU A 147 0.46 1.82 10.11
N ASN A 148 0.97 0.89 10.92
CA ASN A 148 0.92 1.02 12.36
C ASN A 148 1.79 2.19 12.83
N SER A 149 1.19 3.15 13.53
CA SER A 149 1.92 4.10 14.37
C SER A 149 2.38 3.40 15.67
N LEU A 150 3.35 3.98 16.38
CA LEU A 150 3.76 3.47 17.68
C LEU A 150 2.57 3.31 18.63
N ASP A 151 1.77 4.35 18.76
CA ASP A 151 0.59 4.38 19.64
C ASP A 151 -0.43 3.29 19.27
N PHE A 152 -0.64 3.05 17.96
CA PHE A 152 -1.56 2.02 17.51
C PHE A 152 -1.03 0.61 17.79
N ALA A 153 0.26 0.36 17.56
CA ALA A 153 0.92 -0.90 17.87
C ALA A 153 0.90 -1.17 19.39
N GLU A 154 1.11 -0.16 20.24
CA GLU A 154 1.01 -0.28 21.70
C GLU A 154 -0.43 -0.60 22.15
N ALA A 155 -1.44 0.01 21.52
CA ALA A 155 -2.84 -0.31 21.80
C ALA A 155 -3.19 -1.76 21.43
N ILE A 156 -2.68 -2.27 20.29
CA ILE A 156 -2.80 -3.69 19.91
C ILE A 156 -2.13 -4.59 20.95
N ASN A 157 -0.89 -4.28 21.34
CA ASN A 157 -0.18 -5.05 22.38
C ASN A 157 -0.93 -5.08 23.72
N LYS A 158 -1.58 -3.97 24.08
CA LYS A 158 -2.41 -3.88 25.28
C LYS A 158 -3.62 -4.80 25.18
N ILE A 159 -4.33 -4.82 24.05
CA ILE A 159 -5.45 -5.75 23.81
C ILE A 159 -4.98 -7.20 23.91
N ILE A 160 -3.89 -7.58 23.26
CA ILE A 160 -3.35 -8.94 23.35
C ILE A 160 -3.09 -9.32 24.79
N ARG A 161 -2.38 -8.48 25.53
CA ARG A 161 -2.02 -8.73 26.95
C ARG A 161 -3.26 -8.90 27.83
N VAL A 162 -4.24 -7.99 27.72
CA VAL A 162 -5.45 -8.05 28.54
C VAL A 162 -6.30 -9.26 28.18
N SER A 163 -6.46 -9.57 26.89
CA SER A 163 -7.27 -10.71 26.43
C SER A 163 -6.69 -12.06 26.87
N THR A 164 -5.37 -12.13 27.01
CA THR A 164 -4.66 -13.35 27.42
C THR A 164 -4.48 -13.47 28.94
N ASP A 165 -4.86 -12.45 29.71
CA ASP A 165 -4.82 -12.47 31.18
C ASP A 165 -5.95 -13.33 31.76
N ASN A 166 -5.72 -13.92 32.95
CA ASN A 166 -6.70 -14.68 33.72
C ASN A 166 -7.34 -13.88 34.85
N SER A 167 -7.16 -12.54 34.84
CA SER A 167 -7.74 -11.67 35.88
C SER A 167 -9.27 -11.64 35.82
N ARG A 168 -9.91 -11.55 36.98
CA ARG A 168 -11.36 -11.33 37.07
C ARG A 168 -11.83 -9.99 36.52
N MET A 169 -10.92 -9.03 36.38
CA MET A 169 -11.18 -7.70 35.82
C MET A 169 -10.87 -7.63 34.32
N LYS A 170 -10.59 -8.77 33.70
CA LYS A 170 -10.16 -8.85 32.28
C LYS A 170 -11.12 -8.13 31.33
N ASP A 171 -12.43 -8.35 31.45
CA ASP A 171 -13.43 -7.77 30.57
C ASP A 171 -13.49 -6.24 30.69
N VAL A 172 -13.37 -5.70 31.91
CA VAL A 172 -13.33 -4.26 32.17
C VAL A 172 -12.08 -3.63 31.53
N PHE A 173 -10.92 -4.25 31.72
CA PHE A 173 -9.68 -3.76 31.11
C PHE A 173 -9.68 -3.93 29.59
N ALA A 174 -10.31 -4.98 29.07
CA ALA A 174 -10.46 -5.19 27.63
C ALA A 174 -11.34 -4.12 26.99
N GLU A 175 -12.47 -3.75 27.60
CA GLU A 175 -13.33 -2.66 27.14
C GLU A 175 -12.57 -1.33 27.06
N LEU A 176 -11.82 -0.98 28.12
CA LEU A 176 -11.00 0.25 28.13
C LEU A 176 -9.90 0.22 27.05
N ALA A 177 -9.23 -0.92 26.90
CA ALA A 177 -8.19 -1.08 25.89
C ALA A 177 -8.77 -1.07 24.47
N LEU A 178 -9.97 -1.64 24.28
CA LEU A 178 -10.67 -1.62 22.99
C LEU A 178 -11.08 -0.20 22.58
N ARG A 179 -11.63 0.59 23.50
CA ARG A 179 -11.94 1.99 23.26
C ARG A 179 -10.70 2.80 22.90
N GLU A 180 -9.60 2.59 23.61
CA GLU A 180 -8.32 3.22 23.29
C GLU A 180 -7.88 2.84 21.87
N LEU A 181 -7.93 1.55 21.50
CA LEU A 181 -7.57 1.08 20.16
C LEU A 181 -8.45 1.70 19.08
N LEU A 182 -9.78 1.78 19.29
CA LEU A 182 -10.70 2.41 18.35
C LEU A 182 -10.41 3.91 18.17
N LEU A 183 -10.10 4.63 19.25
CA LEU A 183 -9.70 6.03 19.18
C LEU A 183 -8.39 6.20 18.39
N LYS A 184 -7.40 5.33 18.62
CA LYS A 184 -6.13 5.35 17.87
C LYS A 184 -6.33 4.97 16.39
N LEU A 185 -7.23 4.03 16.10
CA LEU A 185 -7.63 3.70 14.73
C LEU A 185 -8.17 4.94 14.01
N MET A 186 -9.16 5.61 14.59
CA MET A 186 -9.78 6.81 13.99
C MET A 186 -8.77 7.96 13.82
N GLN A 187 -7.88 8.17 14.78
CA GLN A 187 -6.79 9.15 14.63
C GLN A 187 -5.85 8.78 13.49
N THR A 188 -5.53 7.51 13.32
CA THR A 188 -4.67 7.01 12.24
C THR A 188 -5.33 7.20 10.89
N GLN A 189 -6.60 6.80 10.75
CA GLN A 189 -7.37 6.99 9.50
C GLN A 189 -7.53 8.47 9.15
N ALA A 190 -7.90 9.32 10.12
CA ALA A 190 -8.01 10.76 9.88
C ALA A 190 -6.68 11.37 9.43
N ARG A 191 -5.57 10.95 10.04
CA ARG A 191 -4.23 11.40 9.65
C ARG A 191 -3.86 10.93 8.25
N GLN A 192 -4.12 9.66 7.91
CA GLN A 192 -3.85 9.10 6.59
C GLN A 192 -4.68 9.79 5.51
N LEU A 193 -5.95 10.06 5.77
CA LEU A 193 -6.82 10.83 4.87
C LEU A 193 -6.22 12.22 4.62
N LEU A 194 -5.86 12.95 5.66
CA LEU A 194 -5.23 14.27 5.53
C LEU A 194 -3.90 14.20 4.78
N GLU A 195 -3.05 13.21 5.09
CA GLU A 195 -1.78 13.01 4.38
C GLU A 195 -1.99 12.59 2.92
N THR A 196 -2.99 11.77 2.63
CA THR A 196 -3.33 11.34 1.27
C THR A 196 -3.92 12.50 0.47
N HIS A 197 -4.87 13.24 1.02
CA HIS A 197 -5.39 14.46 0.40
C HIS A 197 -4.29 15.49 0.17
N TYR A 198 -3.46 15.75 1.16
CA TYR A 198 -2.33 16.67 1.03
C TYR A 198 -1.29 16.17 0.00
N LYS A 199 -0.97 14.88 0.00
CA LYS A 199 -0.08 14.27 -0.98
C LYS A 199 -0.70 14.26 -2.38
N GLN A 200 -1.97 13.93 -2.52
CA GLN A 200 -2.68 13.99 -3.79
C GLN A 200 -2.76 15.42 -4.32
N MET A 201 -3.18 16.39 -3.52
CA MET A 201 -3.21 17.80 -3.94
C MET A 201 -1.82 18.35 -4.28
N THR A 202 -0.79 17.98 -3.52
CA THR A 202 0.57 18.50 -3.73
C THR A 202 1.36 17.67 -4.75
N SER A 203 1.19 16.35 -4.82
CA SER A 203 1.90 15.51 -5.81
C SER A 203 1.23 15.56 -7.17
N TYR A 204 -0.09 15.43 -7.25
CA TYR A 204 -0.82 15.55 -8.52
C TYR A 204 -0.57 16.89 -9.20
N HIS A 205 -0.67 18.00 -8.48
CA HIS A 205 -0.34 19.31 -9.05
C HIS A 205 1.14 19.46 -9.41
N ARG A 206 2.05 19.02 -8.54
CA ARG A 206 3.48 19.16 -8.80
C ARG A 206 3.94 18.29 -9.96
N PHE A 207 3.59 17.02 -9.96
CA PHE A 207 4.01 16.11 -11.03
C PHE A 207 3.21 16.30 -12.31
N ALA A 208 1.95 16.73 -12.25
CA ALA A 208 1.21 17.15 -13.44
C ALA A 208 1.93 18.29 -14.17
N VAL A 209 2.40 19.30 -13.43
CA VAL A 209 3.23 20.39 -14.00
C VAL A 209 4.53 19.85 -14.62
N VAL A 210 5.18 18.88 -13.98
CA VAL A 210 6.41 18.26 -14.51
C VAL A 210 6.13 17.47 -15.78
N ILE A 211 5.09 16.65 -15.79
CA ILE A 211 4.71 15.84 -16.96
C ILE A 211 4.31 16.73 -18.13
N GLN A 212 3.49 17.75 -17.86
CA GLN A 212 3.11 18.72 -18.89
C GLN A 212 4.35 19.42 -19.45
N TYR A 213 5.25 19.90 -18.60
CA TYR A 213 6.51 20.51 -19.03
C TYR A 213 7.38 19.57 -19.88
N ILE A 214 7.50 18.29 -19.48
CA ILE A 214 8.22 17.29 -20.27
C ILE A 214 7.59 17.16 -21.66
N LYS A 215 6.27 17.01 -21.76
CA LYS A 215 5.56 16.85 -23.03
C LYS A 215 5.71 18.07 -23.95
N GLU A 216 5.58 19.27 -23.41
CA GLU A 216 5.72 20.52 -24.18
C GLU A 216 7.16 20.76 -24.66
N ASN A 217 8.15 20.27 -23.93
CA ASN A 217 9.57 20.51 -24.20
C ASN A 217 10.34 19.26 -24.62
N ILE A 218 9.63 18.17 -24.99
CA ILE A 218 10.24 16.87 -25.26
C ILE A 218 11.30 16.91 -26.38
N HIS A 219 11.15 17.81 -27.32
CA HIS A 219 12.09 18.04 -28.40
C HIS A 219 13.40 18.71 -27.96
N LYS A 220 13.48 19.19 -26.71
CA LYS A 220 14.65 19.86 -26.15
C LYS A 220 15.40 18.92 -25.16
N LYS A 221 16.57 19.39 -24.72
CA LYS A 221 17.30 18.78 -23.64
C LYS A 221 16.64 19.16 -22.32
N ILE A 222 16.02 18.20 -21.65
CA ILE A 222 15.41 18.36 -20.32
C ILE A 222 16.36 17.81 -19.28
N SER A 223 16.64 18.57 -18.21
CA SER A 223 17.47 18.12 -17.10
C SER A 223 16.61 17.80 -15.85
N VAL A 224 17.02 16.80 -15.08
CA VAL A 224 16.35 16.46 -13.82
C VAL A 224 16.45 17.60 -12.81
N ASP A 225 17.53 18.39 -12.85
CA ASP A 225 17.70 19.57 -12.00
C ASP A 225 16.67 20.66 -12.31
N GLU A 226 16.36 20.85 -13.56
CA GLU A 226 15.32 21.78 -14.00
C GLU A 226 13.93 21.32 -13.53
N LEU A 227 13.61 20.05 -13.70
CA LEU A 227 12.35 19.46 -13.23
C LEU A 227 12.19 19.56 -11.72
N SER A 228 13.25 19.26 -10.97
CA SER A 228 13.22 19.31 -9.50
C SER A 228 13.00 20.73 -8.97
N LYS A 229 13.61 21.74 -9.62
CA LYS A 229 13.40 23.17 -9.30
C LYS A 229 11.96 23.61 -9.54
N LYS A 230 11.32 23.16 -10.61
CA LYS A 230 9.92 23.49 -10.92
C LYS A 230 8.94 23.06 -9.83
N VAL A 231 9.28 22.03 -9.09
CA VAL A 231 8.44 21.50 -7.98
C VAL A 231 9.03 21.78 -6.60
N TYR A 232 10.00 22.68 -6.52
CA TYR A 232 10.65 23.09 -5.27
C TYR A 232 11.19 21.92 -4.45
N MET A 233 11.77 20.92 -5.13
CA MET A 233 12.35 19.74 -4.48
C MET A 233 13.86 19.68 -4.72
N SER A 234 14.60 19.10 -3.76
CA SER A 234 15.96 18.72 -4.04
C SER A 234 15.99 17.57 -5.05
N ARG A 235 17.04 17.50 -5.90
CA ARG A 235 17.18 16.45 -6.91
C ARG A 235 17.03 15.03 -6.37
N PRO A 236 17.66 14.63 -5.23
CA PRO A 236 17.47 13.31 -4.66
C PRO A 236 16.02 13.05 -4.19
N SER A 237 15.38 14.05 -3.61
CA SER A 237 13.99 13.94 -3.15
C SER A 237 13.03 13.80 -4.34
N PHE A 238 13.21 14.62 -5.38
CA PHE A 238 12.44 14.55 -6.62
C PHE A 238 12.57 13.17 -7.28
N PHE A 239 13.81 12.67 -7.41
CA PHE A 239 14.08 11.37 -8.04
C PHE A 239 13.35 10.22 -7.32
N ARG A 240 13.46 10.15 -5.98
CA ARG A 240 12.79 9.13 -5.17
C ARG A 240 11.25 9.26 -5.24
N SER A 241 10.74 10.48 -5.11
CA SER A 241 9.29 10.70 -5.12
C SER A 241 8.69 10.41 -6.49
N PHE A 242 9.35 10.81 -7.59
CA PHE A 242 8.91 10.52 -8.95
C PHE A 242 8.89 8.99 -9.21
N LYS A 243 9.98 8.29 -8.84
CA LYS A 243 10.04 6.83 -9.00
C LYS A 243 8.97 6.10 -8.19
N ARG A 244 8.67 6.57 -6.98
CA ARG A 244 7.59 6.01 -6.15
C ARG A 244 6.22 6.22 -6.78
N GLU A 245 5.95 7.40 -7.37
CA GLU A 245 4.67 7.76 -7.96
C GLU A 245 4.42 7.08 -9.31
N PHE A 246 5.46 7.00 -10.17
CA PHE A 246 5.33 6.52 -11.55
C PHE A 246 5.97 5.15 -11.80
N GLY A 247 6.55 4.52 -10.80
CA GLY A 247 7.25 3.23 -10.92
C GLY A 247 8.58 3.28 -11.67
N ILE A 248 8.87 4.38 -12.37
CA ILE A 248 10.07 4.59 -13.20
C ILE A 248 10.78 5.90 -12.84
N THR A 249 12.06 6.01 -13.16
CA THR A 249 12.82 7.23 -12.89
C THR A 249 12.41 8.37 -13.83
N PRO A 250 12.64 9.66 -13.45
CA PRO A 250 12.38 10.79 -14.34
C PRO A 250 13.10 10.68 -15.69
N VAL A 251 14.31 10.13 -15.69
CA VAL A 251 15.10 9.96 -16.93
C VAL A 251 14.48 8.89 -17.82
N GLU A 252 14.08 7.76 -17.26
CA GLU A 252 13.36 6.70 -17.99
C GLU A 252 12.05 7.21 -18.58
N PHE A 253 11.31 8.00 -17.80
CA PHE A 253 10.07 8.63 -18.27
C PHE A 253 10.33 9.53 -19.48
N ILE A 254 11.31 10.44 -19.41
CA ILE A 254 11.67 11.32 -20.53
C ILE A 254 12.08 10.50 -21.76
N LEU A 255 12.89 9.45 -21.58
CA LEU A 255 13.31 8.61 -22.70
C LEU A 255 12.13 7.87 -23.32
N LYS A 256 11.20 7.37 -22.53
CA LYS A 256 9.98 6.71 -23.00
C LYS A 256 9.11 7.68 -23.83
N GLU A 257 8.85 8.88 -23.33
CA GLU A 257 8.09 9.91 -24.07
C GLU A 257 8.77 10.31 -25.39
N LYS A 258 10.10 10.42 -25.40
CA LYS A 258 10.86 10.66 -26.64
C LYS A 258 10.73 9.52 -27.67
N ILE A 259 10.70 8.28 -27.21
CA ILE A 259 10.49 7.11 -28.09
C ILE A 259 9.06 7.12 -28.64
N GLU A 260 8.05 7.43 -27.82
CA GLU A 260 6.67 7.53 -28.31
C GLU A 260 6.51 8.62 -29.37
N LEU A 261 7.14 9.79 -29.18
CA LEU A 261 7.17 10.83 -30.20
C LEU A 261 7.88 10.35 -31.47
N ALA A 262 9.03 9.66 -31.34
CA ALA A 262 9.75 9.12 -32.48
C ALA A 262 8.90 8.09 -33.25
N LYS A 263 8.15 7.24 -32.58
CA LYS A 263 7.21 6.29 -33.20
C LYS A 263 6.15 7.01 -34.04
N GLN A 264 5.54 8.07 -33.47
CA GLN A 264 4.56 8.89 -34.17
C GLN A 264 5.18 9.54 -35.46
N LEU A 265 6.39 10.07 -35.33
CA LEU A 265 7.12 10.66 -36.49
C LEU A 265 7.45 9.62 -37.56
N LEU A 266 7.81 8.39 -37.18
CA LEU A 266 8.13 7.30 -38.09
C LEU A 266 6.89 6.73 -38.82
N CYS A 267 5.67 6.98 -38.33
CA CYS A 267 4.44 6.66 -39.06
C CYS A 267 4.33 7.43 -40.41
N ASN A 268 4.96 8.58 -40.50
CA ASN A 268 5.01 9.31 -41.76
C ASN A 268 6.12 8.72 -42.69
N PRO A 269 5.78 8.18 -43.88
CA PRO A 269 6.76 7.60 -44.79
C PRO A 269 7.87 8.58 -45.23
N ALA A 270 7.58 9.88 -45.27
CA ALA A 270 8.55 10.91 -45.64
C ALA A 270 9.60 11.22 -44.55
N THR A 271 9.34 10.87 -43.29
CA THR A 271 10.24 11.16 -42.16
C THR A 271 11.38 10.15 -42.14
N SER A 272 12.62 10.58 -42.28
CA SER A 272 13.78 9.70 -42.12
C SER A 272 14.03 9.32 -40.67
N VAL A 273 14.73 8.21 -40.42
CA VAL A 273 15.14 7.78 -39.08
C VAL A 273 15.96 8.85 -38.37
N SER A 274 16.83 9.55 -39.10
CA SER A 274 17.62 10.67 -38.56
C SER A 274 16.74 11.87 -38.20
N ALA A 275 15.76 12.20 -39.02
CA ALA A 275 14.81 13.27 -38.73
C ALA A 275 13.99 12.95 -37.49
N ALA A 276 13.45 11.74 -37.38
CA ALA A 276 12.71 11.27 -36.21
C ALA A 276 13.57 11.33 -34.94
N CYS A 277 14.85 10.95 -35.00
CA CYS A 277 15.80 11.04 -33.89
C CYS A 277 15.90 12.48 -33.36
N TYR A 278 16.21 13.44 -34.21
CA TYR A 278 16.44 14.82 -33.77
C TYR A 278 15.15 15.55 -33.40
N GLN A 279 14.06 15.32 -34.12
CA GLN A 279 12.75 15.90 -33.81
C GLN A 279 12.15 15.36 -32.51
N SER A 280 12.49 14.12 -32.10
CA SER A 280 12.13 13.57 -30.81
C SER A 280 13.08 13.97 -29.69
N GLY A 281 14.03 14.87 -29.95
CA GLY A 281 14.89 15.46 -28.92
C GLY A 281 16.09 14.61 -28.51
N PHE A 282 16.50 13.62 -29.31
CA PHE A 282 17.79 12.95 -29.16
C PHE A 282 18.90 13.73 -29.82
N ASN A 283 20.07 13.77 -29.17
CA ASN A 283 21.26 14.46 -29.70
C ASN A 283 22.23 13.52 -30.44
N SER A 284 21.99 12.22 -30.40
CA SER A 284 22.85 11.20 -30.99
C SER A 284 22.03 10.08 -31.58
N ILE A 285 22.28 9.78 -32.87
CA ILE A 285 21.58 8.69 -33.57
C ILE A 285 21.92 7.32 -32.97
N ASN A 286 23.15 7.12 -32.53
CA ASN A 286 23.59 5.87 -31.95
C ASN A 286 22.88 5.63 -30.59
N HIS A 287 22.75 6.68 -29.76
CA HIS A 287 22.01 6.62 -28.50
C HIS A 287 20.53 6.39 -28.78
N PHE A 288 19.95 7.08 -29.74
CA PHE A 288 18.55 6.89 -30.15
C PHE A 288 18.28 5.43 -30.55
N ILE A 289 19.09 4.87 -31.48
CA ILE A 289 18.91 3.49 -31.95
C ILE A 289 18.99 2.48 -30.75
N LYS A 290 19.95 2.69 -29.85
CA LYS A 290 20.11 1.85 -28.67
C LYS A 290 18.88 1.88 -27.76
N ILE A 291 18.38 3.08 -27.43
CA ILE A 291 17.20 3.29 -26.59
C ILE A 291 15.93 2.81 -27.29
N PHE A 292 15.75 3.11 -28.56
CA PHE A 292 14.60 2.62 -29.34
C PHE A 292 14.54 1.08 -29.35
N ARG A 293 15.69 0.43 -29.58
CA ARG A 293 15.77 -1.05 -29.53
C ARG A 293 15.45 -1.60 -28.15
N HIS A 294 15.83 -0.89 -27.10
CA HIS A 294 15.52 -1.30 -25.73
C HIS A 294 14.01 -1.29 -25.45
N TYR A 295 13.28 -0.27 -25.92
CA TYR A 295 11.84 -0.16 -25.68
C TYR A 295 10.99 -0.96 -26.68
N GLU A 296 11.38 -1.01 -27.95
CA GLU A 296 10.57 -1.58 -29.03
C GLU A 296 11.06 -2.95 -29.53
N SER A 297 12.14 -3.48 -28.95
CA SER A 297 12.75 -4.79 -29.33
C SER A 297 13.17 -4.86 -30.80
N CYS A 298 13.19 -3.75 -31.54
CA CYS A 298 13.64 -3.65 -32.92
C CYS A 298 14.28 -2.27 -33.22
N THR A 299 15.01 -2.18 -34.34
CA THR A 299 15.59 -0.89 -34.76
C THR A 299 14.51 0.06 -35.28
N PRO A 300 14.73 1.40 -35.21
CA PRO A 300 13.80 2.38 -35.79
C PRO A 300 13.49 2.14 -37.27
N LEU A 301 14.49 1.72 -38.06
CA LEU A 301 14.30 1.40 -39.47
C LEU A 301 13.40 0.17 -39.65
N LYS A 302 13.65 -0.90 -38.89
CA LYS A 302 12.81 -2.09 -38.97
C LYS A 302 11.38 -1.81 -38.47
N TYR A 303 11.23 -0.97 -37.46
CA TYR A 303 9.92 -0.50 -36.98
C TYR A 303 9.18 0.24 -38.12
N LYS A 304 9.84 1.20 -38.76
CA LYS A 304 9.27 1.96 -39.89
C LYS A 304 8.85 1.02 -41.03
N HIS A 305 9.69 0.08 -41.45
CA HIS A 305 9.36 -0.86 -42.52
C HIS A 305 8.13 -1.69 -42.24
N ARG A 306 7.97 -2.13 -40.98
CA ARG A 306 6.76 -2.85 -40.57
C ARG A 306 5.48 -2.02 -40.65
N LEU A 307 5.58 -0.71 -40.39
CA LEU A 307 4.40 0.18 -40.44
C LEU A 307 3.96 0.47 -41.90
N ILE A 308 4.89 0.56 -42.83
CA ILE A 308 4.61 0.88 -44.25
C ILE A 308 4.51 -0.37 -45.14
N GLY A 309 4.45 -1.58 -44.52
CA GLY A 309 4.23 -2.83 -45.25
C GLY A 309 5.39 -3.27 -46.17
N ILE A 310 6.60 -2.72 -45.96
CA ILE A 310 7.81 -3.17 -46.64
C ILE A 310 8.47 -4.23 -45.74
N ALA A 311 8.33 -5.50 -46.12
CA ALA A 311 8.96 -6.63 -45.44
C ALA A 311 10.47 -6.66 -45.72
#